data_0f750cb35489d4f29ca84793964d1670
#
_entry.id   0f750cb35489d4f29ca84793964d1670
#
_cell.length_a   1.000
_cell.length_b   1.000
_cell.length_c   1.000
_cell.angle_alpha   90.00
_cell.angle_beta   90.00
_cell.angle_gamma   90.00
#
_symmetry.space_group_name_H-M   'P 1'
#
loop_
_entity.id
_entity.type
_entity.pdbx_description
1 polymer ?
#
loop_
_entity_poly.entity_id
_entity_poly.type
_entity_poly.pdbx_seq_one_letter_code
_entity_poly.pdbx_strand_id
1 'polypeptide(L)'
;MFVFKRRYHAFFFALVSCVVPFHSSPAKAFDTSNDLLMNAAIWGAIGSLSFACYQGKPPCALHSGVDSEKLTLSLDIGGDNTIAFQRLSLGADWTESLYQSGAFKLAGRMELNAGAWHSSLKAPLNKRGYILGINPVFQGLYPLGTITPYFELGGGPNWLSNVTIENEFKSTQFQFGSILGFGLQTQLFEIGYRYLHISNAGIEAPNPGTDFHTLHLGVPF
;
A
#
# COMPACT_ATOMS: atom_id res chain seq x y z
N MET A 1 -45.43 3.92 -8.23
CA MET A 1 -44.57 3.14 -7.35
C MET A 1 -43.74 2.20 -8.23
N PHE A 2 -42.63 2.74 -8.75
CA PHE A 2 -41.71 2.02 -9.66
C PHE A 2 -40.52 1.51 -8.87
N VAL A 3 -40.42 0.19 -8.76
CA VAL A 3 -39.28 -0.48 -8.11
C VAL A 3 -38.17 -0.61 -9.13
N PHE A 4 -37.10 0.19 -8.97
CA PHE A 4 -35.87 0.04 -9.74
C PHE A 4 -35.06 -1.14 -9.17
N LYS A 5 -35.12 -2.28 -9.83
CA LYS A 5 -34.27 -3.46 -9.55
C LYS A 5 -32.85 -3.17 -10.07
N ARG A 6 -31.91 -2.93 -9.17
CA ARG A 6 -30.48 -2.73 -9.47
C ARG A 6 -29.90 -4.02 -10.08
N ARG A 7 -29.44 -3.92 -11.33
CA ARG A 7 -28.58 -4.91 -11.99
C ARG A 7 -27.14 -4.44 -11.92
N TYR A 8 -26.38 -4.90 -10.93
CA TYR A 8 -24.95 -4.58 -10.78
C TYR A 8 -24.08 -5.84 -10.63
N HIS A 9 -24.41 -6.96 -11.31
CA HIS A 9 -23.66 -8.20 -11.15
C HIS A 9 -22.73 -8.57 -12.33
N ALA A 10 -22.58 -7.72 -13.35
CA ALA A 10 -21.89 -8.13 -14.59
C ALA A 10 -20.44 -7.63 -14.75
N PHE A 11 -19.95 -6.70 -13.94
CA PHE A 11 -18.60 -6.12 -14.16
C PHE A 11 -17.49 -6.70 -13.25
N PHE A 12 -17.84 -7.50 -12.27
CA PHE A 12 -16.92 -7.97 -11.25
C PHE A 12 -16.10 -9.21 -11.63
N PHE A 13 -16.54 -9.98 -12.62
CA PHE A 13 -15.88 -11.24 -12.99
C PHE A 13 -14.68 -11.09 -13.91
N ALA A 14 -14.47 -9.94 -14.52
CA ALA A 14 -13.39 -9.75 -15.51
C ALA A 14 -12.03 -9.36 -14.88
N LEU A 15 -11.99 -8.88 -13.64
CA LEU A 15 -10.74 -8.45 -12.99
C LEU A 15 -10.10 -9.52 -12.09
N VAL A 16 -10.84 -10.55 -11.71
CA VAL A 16 -10.33 -11.64 -10.85
C VAL A 16 -9.79 -12.82 -11.68
N SER A 17 -10.02 -12.84 -12.98
CA SER A 17 -9.60 -13.97 -13.84
C SER A 17 -8.16 -13.93 -14.32
N CYS A 18 -7.35 -12.93 -13.93
CA CYS A 18 -5.90 -12.97 -14.11
C CYS A 18 -5.22 -13.70 -12.94
N VAL A 19 -5.63 -14.94 -12.69
CA VAL A 19 -4.77 -15.90 -11.97
C VAL A 19 -3.68 -16.30 -12.94
N VAL A 20 -2.59 -15.53 -12.95
CA VAL A 20 -1.37 -15.92 -13.65
C VAL A 20 -0.83 -17.17 -12.94
N PRO A 21 -0.61 -18.29 -13.63
CA PRO A 21 0.01 -19.46 -13.00
C PRO A 21 1.40 -19.08 -12.52
N PHE A 22 1.61 -19.10 -11.21
CA PHE A 22 2.91 -18.94 -10.60
C PHE A 22 3.84 -20.06 -11.08
N HIS A 23 4.68 -19.77 -12.06
CA HIS A 23 5.82 -20.61 -12.36
C HIS A 23 6.87 -20.34 -11.29
N SER A 24 7.08 -21.29 -10.42
CA SER A 24 8.12 -21.28 -9.40
C SER A 24 9.50 -21.32 -10.08
N SER A 25 10.19 -20.19 -10.14
CA SER A 25 11.64 -20.18 -10.38
C SER A 25 12.37 -20.72 -9.16
N PRO A 26 13.52 -21.42 -9.32
CA PRO A 26 14.24 -22.03 -8.20
C PRO A 26 14.68 -20.93 -7.22
N ALA A 27 14.28 -21.11 -5.97
CA ALA A 27 14.51 -20.20 -4.86
C ALA A 27 16.00 -19.97 -4.63
N LYS A 28 16.44 -18.70 -4.61
CA LYS A 28 17.58 -18.27 -3.82
C LYS A 28 17.25 -18.49 -2.35
N ALA A 29 18.25 -18.86 -1.55
CA ALA A 29 18.08 -19.14 -0.13
C ALA A 29 17.35 -17.98 0.56
N PHE A 30 16.22 -18.30 1.13
CA PHE A 30 15.25 -17.41 1.74
C PHE A 30 15.80 -16.85 3.06
N ASP A 31 15.83 -15.53 3.20
CA ASP A 31 15.85 -14.88 4.50
C ASP A 31 14.42 -14.86 5.04
N THR A 32 14.11 -15.78 5.96
CA THR A 32 12.74 -16.10 6.41
C THR A 32 12.02 -14.94 7.10
N SER A 33 12.73 -13.90 7.54
CA SER A 33 12.11 -12.75 8.22
C SER A 33 11.43 -11.78 7.24
N ASN A 34 12.08 -11.48 6.12
CA ASN A 34 11.53 -10.58 5.10
C ASN A 34 10.35 -11.21 4.37
N ASP A 35 10.36 -12.53 4.20
CA ASP A 35 9.26 -13.24 3.55
C ASP A 35 7.97 -13.20 4.35
N LEU A 36 8.02 -13.23 5.67
CA LEU A 36 6.82 -13.15 6.50
C LEU A 36 6.17 -11.77 6.37
N LEU A 37 6.95 -10.69 6.46
CA LEU A 37 6.44 -9.33 6.31
C LEU A 37 5.92 -9.08 4.90
N MET A 38 6.66 -9.49 3.89
CA MET A 38 6.26 -9.40 2.49
C MET A 38 4.94 -10.13 2.24
N ASN A 39 4.83 -11.39 2.66
CA ASN A 39 3.61 -12.18 2.49
C ASN A 39 2.44 -11.57 3.27
N ALA A 40 2.64 -11.12 4.51
CA ALA A 40 1.62 -10.46 5.30
C ALA A 40 1.14 -9.16 4.65
N ALA A 41 2.05 -8.35 4.10
CA ALA A 41 1.72 -7.13 3.38
C ALA A 41 0.92 -7.41 2.10
N ILE A 42 1.37 -8.36 1.27
CA ILE A 42 0.71 -8.70 0.00
C ILE A 42 -0.67 -9.30 0.24
N TRP A 43 -0.77 -10.37 1.05
CA TRP A 43 -2.03 -11.04 1.31
C TRP A 43 -2.99 -10.18 2.13
N GLY A 44 -2.46 -9.36 3.05
CA GLY A 44 -3.23 -8.38 3.81
C GLY A 44 -3.83 -7.31 2.91
N ALA A 45 -3.07 -6.76 1.97
CA ALA A 45 -3.55 -5.79 0.99
C ALA A 45 -4.64 -6.40 0.08
N ILE A 46 -4.41 -7.60 -0.47
CA ILE A 46 -5.38 -8.31 -1.30
C ILE A 46 -6.65 -8.62 -0.52
N GLY A 47 -6.52 -9.15 0.70
CA GLY A 47 -7.65 -9.50 1.56
C GLY A 47 -8.49 -8.27 1.93
N SER A 48 -7.84 -7.18 2.33
CA SER A 48 -8.51 -5.92 2.68
C SER A 48 -9.22 -5.31 1.48
N LEU A 49 -8.58 -5.30 0.32
CA LEU A 49 -9.18 -4.82 -0.94
C LEU A 49 -10.39 -5.67 -1.34
N SER A 50 -10.26 -6.99 -1.28
CA SER A 50 -11.36 -7.93 -1.58
C SER A 50 -12.53 -7.72 -0.63
N PHE A 51 -12.28 -7.52 0.66
CA PHE A 51 -13.31 -7.25 1.65
C PHE A 51 -14.01 -5.91 1.39
N ALA A 52 -13.25 -4.84 1.10
CA ALA A 52 -13.82 -3.55 0.74
C ALA A 52 -14.73 -3.63 -0.48
N CYS A 53 -14.27 -4.33 -1.52
CA CYS A 53 -15.04 -4.55 -2.74
C CYS A 53 -16.31 -5.37 -2.50
N TYR A 54 -16.23 -6.43 -1.68
CA TYR A 54 -17.40 -7.21 -1.26
C TYR A 54 -18.44 -6.37 -0.53
N GLN A 55 -18.00 -5.43 0.29
CA GLN A 55 -18.87 -4.48 1.00
C GLN A 55 -19.41 -3.35 0.11
N GLY A 56 -19.04 -3.29 -1.16
CA GLY A 56 -19.41 -2.19 -2.07
C GLY A 56 -18.83 -0.84 -1.65
N LYS A 57 -17.63 -0.84 -1.05
CA LYS A 57 -16.91 0.35 -0.58
C LYS A 57 -15.76 0.71 -1.52
N PRO A 58 -15.15 1.90 -1.38
CA PRO A 58 -13.96 2.24 -2.16
C PRO A 58 -12.85 1.18 -2.05
N PRO A 59 -12.04 0.98 -3.10
CA PRO A 59 -12.07 1.67 -4.39
C PRO A 59 -13.05 1.08 -5.40
N CYS A 60 -13.79 0.03 -5.06
CA CYS A 60 -14.69 -0.66 -5.99
C CYS A 60 -16.02 0.08 -6.20
N ALA A 61 -16.40 0.98 -5.29
CA ALA A 61 -17.57 1.84 -5.42
C ALA A 61 -17.11 3.30 -5.63
N LEU A 62 -17.06 3.73 -6.87
CA LEU A 62 -16.53 5.05 -7.27
C LEU A 62 -17.31 6.26 -6.72
N HIS A 63 -18.52 6.07 -6.23
CA HIS A 63 -19.38 7.15 -5.72
C HIS A 63 -19.48 7.24 -4.19
N SER A 64 -18.85 6.34 -3.47
CA SER A 64 -18.81 6.38 -2.00
C SER A 64 -17.61 7.19 -1.49
N GLY A 65 -17.41 8.32 -2.06
CA GLY A 65 -16.58 9.44 -1.72
C GLY A 65 -15.37 9.26 -0.81
N VAL A 66 -14.36 9.96 -1.17
CA VAL A 66 -13.22 10.31 -0.33
C VAL A 66 -13.64 11.61 0.40
N ASP A 67 -13.38 11.70 1.68
CA ASP A 67 -13.67 12.90 2.48
C ASP A 67 -12.59 13.96 2.21
N SER A 68 -12.92 14.97 1.42
CA SER A 68 -11.98 16.04 1.09
C SER A 68 -11.69 16.99 2.27
N GLU A 69 -12.44 16.88 3.36
CA GLU A 69 -12.23 17.66 4.58
C GLU A 69 -11.35 16.93 5.61
N LYS A 70 -11.00 15.66 5.35
CA LYS A 70 -10.13 14.83 6.18
C LYS A 70 -8.91 14.39 5.40
N LEU A 71 -8.01 15.32 5.23
CA LEU A 71 -6.74 15.09 4.55
C LEU A 71 -5.62 14.85 5.56
N THR A 72 -4.63 14.05 5.16
CA THR A 72 -3.41 13.82 5.93
C THR A 72 -2.22 13.99 5.02
N LEU A 73 -1.30 14.86 5.40
CA LEU A 73 0.02 14.93 4.80
C LEU A 73 0.96 14.04 5.60
N SER A 74 1.63 13.09 4.95
CA SER A 74 2.54 12.18 5.64
C SER A 74 3.89 12.07 4.96
N LEU A 75 4.90 11.74 5.77
CA LEU A 75 6.28 11.53 5.39
C LEU A 75 6.75 10.18 5.95
N ASP A 76 7.22 9.31 5.07
CA ASP A 76 7.93 8.09 5.42
C ASP A 76 9.42 8.28 5.20
N ILE A 77 10.25 7.96 6.20
CA ILE A 77 11.71 8.10 6.15
C ILE A 77 12.34 6.80 6.60
N GLY A 78 13.24 6.26 5.78
CA GLY A 78 13.94 5.02 6.10
C GLY A 78 14.69 4.47 4.91
N GLY A 79 14.55 3.19 4.65
CA GLY A 79 15.19 2.52 3.53
C GLY A 79 15.41 1.04 3.79
N ASP A 80 16.39 0.50 3.12
CA ASP A 80 16.96 -0.83 3.33
C ASP A 80 18.49 -0.69 3.39
N ASN A 81 19.22 -1.79 3.57
CA ASN A 81 20.67 -1.85 3.86
C ASN A 81 21.54 -0.85 3.08
N THR A 82 21.28 -0.65 1.80
CA THR A 82 22.06 0.24 0.93
C THR A 82 21.26 1.39 0.33
N ILE A 83 19.94 1.39 0.55
CA ILE A 83 19.02 2.35 -0.05
C ILE A 83 18.42 3.24 1.04
N ALA A 84 18.66 4.55 0.96
CA ALA A 84 17.88 5.54 1.70
C ALA A 84 16.61 5.88 0.90
N PHE A 85 15.48 5.96 1.59
CA PHE A 85 14.17 6.20 1.00
C PHE A 85 13.39 7.26 1.79
N GLN A 86 12.74 8.15 1.07
CA GLN A 86 11.81 9.13 1.61
C GLN A 86 10.58 9.17 0.73
N ARG A 87 9.39 9.22 1.33
CA ARG A 87 8.12 9.27 0.61
C ARG A 87 7.18 10.30 1.23
N LEU A 88 6.73 11.24 0.43
CA LEU A 88 5.65 12.16 0.78
C LEU A 88 4.34 11.60 0.27
N SER A 89 3.29 11.63 1.09
CA SER A 89 1.95 11.17 0.71
C SER A 89 0.89 12.17 1.11
N LEU A 90 -0.10 12.35 0.23
CA LEU A 90 -1.35 13.01 0.53
C LEU A 90 -2.42 11.94 0.65
N GLY A 91 -2.92 11.75 1.85
CA GLY A 91 -4.00 10.82 2.18
C GLY A 91 -5.34 11.53 2.26
N ALA A 92 -6.38 10.88 1.79
CA ALA A 92 -7.75 11.34 1.98
C ALA A 92 -8.59 10.17 2.52
N ASP A 93 -9.17 10.35 3.70
CA ASP A 93 -9.95 9.31 4.36
C ASP A 93 -11.24 9.02 3.59
N TRP A 94 -11.73 7.79 3.69
CA TRP A 94 -13.04 7.45 3.14
C TRP A 94 -14.15 7.96 4.06
N THR A 95 -15.22 8.45 3.45
CA THR A 95 -16.38 9.00 4.19
C THR A 95 -17.02 8.00 5.14
N GLU A 96 -16.97 6.70 4.80
CA GLU A 96 -17.55 5.65 5.60
C GLU A 96 -16.51 4.59 5.99
N SER A 97 -16.60 4.11 7.22
CA SER A 97 -15.83 2.94 7.65
C SER A 97 -16.31 1.67 6.96
N LEU A 98 -15.39 0.75 6.69
CA LEU A 98 -15.68 -0.57 6.15
C LEU A 98 -16.40 -1.47 7.14
N TYR A 99 -16.02 -1.33 8.41
CA TYR A 99 -16.58 -2.14 9.50
C TYR A 99 -16.40 -1.41 10.83
N GLN A 100 -17.33 -1.61 11.75
CA GLN A 100 -17.24 -1.12 13.13
C GLN A 100 -17.89 -2.11 14.09
N SER A 101 -17.19 -2.42 15.18
CA SER A 101 -17.71 -3.26 16.26
C SER A 101 -17.11 -2.79 17.60
N GLY A 102 -17.98 -2.32 18.49
CA GLY A 102 -17.53 -1.71 19.74
C GLY A 102 -16.60 -0.52 19.49
N ALA A 103 -15.42 -0.54 20.10
CA ALA A 103 -14.38 0.47 19.89
C ALA A 103 -13.56 0.26 18.62
N PHE A 104 -13.56 -0.95 18.04
CA PHE A 104 -12.79 -1.25 16.84
C PHE A 104 -13.47 -0.69 15.60
N LYS A 105 -12.68 -0.05 14.75
CA LYS A 105 -13.12 0.50 13.46
C LYS A 105 -12.13 0.10 12.36
N LEU A 106 -12.62 -0.43 11.25
CA LEU A 106 -11.86 -0.61 10.02
C LEU A 106 -12.19 0.55 9.07
N ALA A 107 -11.24 1.43 8.89
CA ALA A 107 -11.34 2.61 8.01
C ALA A 107 -10.51 2.40 6.74
N GLY A 108 -10.66 3.28 5.78
CA GLY A 108 -9.84 3.33 4.59
C GLY A 108 -9.40 4.74 4.27
N ARG A 109 -8.28 4.82 3.56
CA ARG A 109 -7.66 6.05 3.08
C ARG A 109 -7.13 5.82 1.66
N MET A 110 -7.29 6.78 0.77
CA MET A 110 -6.56 6.81 -0.50
C MET A 110 -5.33 7.67 -0.34
N GLU A 111 -4.16 7.13 -0.66
CA GLU A 111 -2.90 7.86 -0.63
C GLU A 111 -2.37 8.07 -2.05
N LEU A 112 -2.14 9.33 -2.43
CA LEU A 112 -1.31 9.72 -3.56
C LEU A 112 0.10 9.98 -3.02
N ASN A 113 1.12 9.33 -3.55
CA ASN A 113 2.46 9.40 -3.00
C ASN A 113 3.55 9.60 -4.05
N ALA A 114 4.63 10.24 -3.59
CA ALA A 114 5.86 10.44 -4.34
C ALA A 114 7.05 10.12 -3.43
N GLY A 115 7.79 9.07 -3.78
CA GLY A 115 9.00 8.64 -3.08
C GLY A 115 10.26 8.98 -3.86
N ALA A 116 11.35 9.22 -3.14
CA ALA A 116 12.69 9.35 -3.69
C ALA A 116 13.60 8.36 -2.97
N TRP A 117 14.46 7.69 -3.73
CA TRP A 117 15.46 6.78 -3.17
C TRP A 117 16.86 7.11 -3.67
N HIS A 118 17.85 6.77 -2.86
CA HIS A 118 19.26 6.97 -3.17
C HIS A 118 20.10 5.82 -2.61
N SER A 119 20.99 5.29 -3.45
CA SER A 119 21.91 4.21 -3.09
C SER A 119 23.20 4.72 -2.45
N SER A 120 23.67 4.02 -1.42
CA SER A 120 25.00 4.19 -0.81
C SER A 120 26.10 3.38 -1.49
N LEU A 121 25.79 2.51 -2.43
CA LEU A 121 26.78 1.72 -3.18
C LEU A 121 27.72 2.64 -3.95
N LYS A 122 29.00 2.23 -4.10
CA LYS A 122 30.04 3.03 -4.75
C LYS A 122 29.78 3.23 -6.25
N ALA A 123 29.34 2.18 -6.95
CA ALA A 123 29.15 2.19 -8.40
C ALA A 123 27.95 1.33 -8.82
N PRO A 124 26.71 1.65 -8.40
CA PRO A 124 25.54 0.95 -8.88
C PRO A 124 25.22 1.33 -10.32
N LEU A 125 24.50 0.48 -11.03
CA LEU A 125 23.98 0.78 -12.37
C LEU A 125 23.02 1.98 -12.35
N ASN A 126 22.20 2.09 -11.28
CA ASN A 126 21.37 3.26 -11.03
C ASN A 126 21.49 3.67 -9.56
N LYS A 127 21.83 4.92 -9.32
CA LYS A 127 22.15 5.43 -7.96
C LYS A 127 20.98 6.08 -7.27
N ARG A 128 19.94 6.52 -7.99
CA ARG A 128 18.79 7.26 -7.46
C ARG A 128 17.60 7.19 -8.39
N GLY A 129 16.41 7.37 -7.84
CA GLY A 129 15.20 7.43 -8.63
C GLY A 129 14.00 7.89 -7.81
N TYR A 130 12.86 7.94 -8.50
CA TYR A 130 11.58 8.31 -7.93
C TYR A 130 10.58 7.18 -8.11
N ILE A 131 9.62 7.11 -7.20
CA ILE A 131 8.51 6.17 -7.21
C ILE A 131 7.24 6.98 -6.99
N LEU A 132 6.32 6.94 -7.93
CA LEU A 132 5.00 7.57 -7.80
C LEU A 132 3.95 6.49 -7.62
N GLY A 133 2.97 6.70 -6.76
CA GLY A 133 1.95 5.68 -6.52
C GLY A 133 0.61 6.22 -6.05
N ILE A 134 -0.40 5.38 -6.21
CA ILE A 134 -1.74 5.58 -5.66
C ILE A 134 -2.10 4.30 -4.91
N ASN A 135 -2.26 4.41 -3.59
CA ASN A 135 -2.45 3.25 -2.73
C ASN A 135 -3.71 3.42 -1.86
N PRO A 136 -4.71 2.53 -1.97
CA PRO A 136 -5.67 2.34 -0.91
C PRO A 136 -4.96 1.75 0.32
N VAL A 137 -5.20 2.34 1.49
CA VAL A 137 -4.68 1.91 2.78
C VAL A 137 -5.85 1.65 3.71
N PHE A 138 -5.87 0.49 4.34
CA PHE A 138 -6.90 0.04 5.27
C PHE A 138 -6.34 0.10 6.68
N GLN A 139 -7.02 0.80 7.57
CA GLN A 139 -6.57 1.04 8.93
C GLN A 139 -7.52 0.41 9.94
N GLY A 140 -7.01 -0.54 10.71
CA GLY A 140 -7.69 -1.06 11.89
C GLY A 140 -7.37 -0.18 13.10
N LEU A 141 -8.37 0.57 13.56
CA LEU A 141 -8.28 1.61 14.59
C LEU A 141 -8.89 1.13 15.89
N TYR A 142 -8.23 1.37 17.01
CA TYR A 142 -8.77 1.07 18.35
C TYR A 142 -8.62 2.28 19.30
N PRO A 143 -9.58 3.23 19.31
CA PRO A 143 -9.50 4.43 20.13
C PRO A 143 -9.41 4.14 21.64
N LEU A 144 -8.39 4.73 22.30
CA LEU A 144 -8.15 4.68 23.73
C LEU A 144 -8.07 6.13 24.27
N GLY A 145 -9.21 6.82 24.28
CA GLY A 145 -9.26 8.22 24.68
C GLY A 145 -8.63 9.15 23.62
N THR A 146 -7.52 9.80 23.97
CA THR A 146 -6.85 10.76 23.06
C THR A 146 -5.87 10.10 22.09
N ILE A 147 -5.53 8.83 22.28
CA ILE A 147 -4.60 8.06 21.48
C ILE A 147 -5.37 6.92 20.83
N THR A 148 -5.10 6.68 19.56
CA THR A 148 -5.66 5.56 18.80
C THR A 148 -4.52 4.72 18.23
N PRO A 149 -4.20 3.57 18.85
CA PRO A 149 -3.39 2.56 18.18
C PRO A 149 -4.02 2.14 16.87
N TYR A 150 -3.18 1.93 15.87
CA TYR A 150 -3.62 1.42 14.58
C TYR A 150 -2.66 0.37 14.02
N PHE A 151 -3.20 -0.50 13.20
CA PHE A 151 -2.44 -1.25 12.22
C PHE A 151 -2.97 -0.91 10.83
N GLU A 152 -2.13 -1.06 9.82
CA GLU A 152 -2.54 -0.78 8.46
C GLU A 152 -2.01 -1.80 7.47
N LEU A 153 -2.83 -2.02 6.44
CA LEU A 153 -2.55 -2.84 5.29
C LEU A 153 -2.97 -2.07 4.06
N GLY A 154 -2.18 -2.14 3.01
CA GLY A 154 -2.52 -1.41 1.81
C GLY A 154 -1.66 -1.80 0.64
N GLY A 155 -1.86 -1.10 -0.47
CA GLY A 155 -1.04 -1.29 -1.65
C GLY A 155 -1.79 -0.89 -2.90
N GLY A 156 -1.05 -0.75 -3.99
CA GLY A 156 -1.63 -0.33 -5.25
C GLY A 156 -0.58 -0.11 -6.33
N PRO A 157 -0.99 0.47 -7.46
CA PRO A 157 -0.10 0.75 -8.57
C PRO A 157 0.96 1.80 -8.21
N ASN A 158 2.19 1.50 -8.60
CA ASN A 158 3.34 2.39 -8.48
C ASN A 158 4.07 2.47 -9.81
N TRP A 159 4.75 3.56 -10.04
CA TRP A 159 5.55 3.82 -11.24
C TRP A 159 6.96 4.23 -10.87
N LEU A 160 7.95 3.47 -11.36
CA LEU A 160 9.36 3.77 -11.18
C LEU A 160 9.85 4.75 -12.26
N SER A 161 10.70 5.70 -11.88
CA SER A 161 11.39 6.57 -12.84
C SER A 161 12.39 5.82 -13.72
N ASN A 162 12.87 4.66 -13.28
CA ASN A 162 13.77 3.78 -13.99
C ASN A 162 13.50 2.33 -13.62
N VAL A 163 13.61 1.42 -14.57
CA VAL A 163 13.42 -0.03 -14.36
C VAL A 163 14.53 -0.69 -13.54
N THR A 164 15.59 0.05 -13.19
CA THR A 164 16.70 -0.47 -12.39
C THR A 164 16.77 0.28 -11.06
N ILE A 165 16.78 -0.45 -9.95
CA ILE A 165 17.08 0.06 -8.62
C ILE A 165 18.42 -0.54 -8.21
N GLU A 166 19.43 0.32 -7.96
CA GLU A 166 20.82 -0.09 -7.76
C GLU A 166 21.37 -0.94 -8.91
N ASN A 167 21.53 -2.25 -8.69
CA ASN A 167 22.00 -3.22 -9.67
C ASN A 167 20.88 -4.19 -10.11
N GLU A 168 19.67 -4.01 -9.59
CA GLU A 168 18.55 -4.91 -9.82
C GLU A 168 17.63 -4.39 -10.91
N PHE A 169 17.49 -5.15 -11.98
CA PHE A 169 16.58 -4.90 -13.07
C PHE A 169 15.17 -5.39 -12.69
N LYS A 170 14.18 -4.48 -12.65
CA LYS A 170 12.80 -4.73 -12.23
C LYS A 170 11.86 -5.11 -13.39
N SER A 171 12.39 -5.25 -14.60
CA SER A 171 11.73 -5.55 -15.88
C SER A 171 10.72 -4.50 -16.34
N THR A 172 9.87 -3.99 -15.46
CA THR A 172 8.86 -2.97 -15.78
C THR A 172 9.00 -1.74 -14.89
N GLN A 173 8.65 -0.57 -15.42
CA GLN A 173 8.48 0.64 -14.59
C GLN A 173 7.19 0.57 -13.75
N PHE A 174 6.16 -0.12 -14.26
CA PHE A 174 4.94 -0.37 -13.51
C PHE A 174 5.19 -1.46 -12.47
N GLN A 175 4.90 -1.15 -11.22
CA GLN A 175 5.07 -2.03 -10.08
C GLN A 175 3.80 -2.02 -9.23
N PHE A 176 3.64 -3.03 -8.38
CA PHE A 176 2.69 -3.02 -7.29
C PHE A 176 3.44 -2.74 -5.99
N GLY A 177 2.91 -1.80 -5.18
CA GLY A 177 3.35 -1.61 -3.82
C GLY A 177 2.45 -2.37 -2.86
N SER A 178 3.03 -2.90 -1.79
CA SER A 178 2.30 -3.44 -0.64
C SER A 178 2.76 -2.73 0.62
N ILE A 179 1.84 -2.43 1.52
CA ILE A 179 2.07 -1.68 2.75
C ILE A 179 1.60 -2.55 3.92
N LEU A 180 2.46 -2.68 4.92
CA LEU A 180 2.12 -3.21 6.23
C LEU A 180 2.67 -2.23 7.27
N GLY A 181 1.83 -1.78 8.21
CA GLY A 181 2.26 -0.82 9.20
C GLY A 181 1.49 -0.92 10.50
N PHE A 182 2.02 -0.24 11.51
CA PHE A 182 1.37 -0.04 12.79
C PHE A 182 1.88 1.23 13.45
N GLY A 183 1.07 1.82 14.30
CA GLY A 183 1.44 3.06 14.96
C GLY A 183 0.39 3.56 15.93
N LEU A 184 0.54 4.83 16.25
CA LEU A 184 -0.35 5.59 17.11
C LEU A 184 -0.78 6.86 16.37
N GLN A 185 -2.04 7.18 16.45
CA GLN A 185 -2.56 8.46 15.97
C GLN A 185 -3.29 9.22 17.07
N THR A 186 -3.25 10.52 16.95
CA THR A 186 -4.01 11.50 17.75
C THR A 186 -4.80 12.40 16.80
N GLN A 187 -5.48 13.41 17.32
CA GLN A 187 -6.12 14.43 16.50
C GLN A 187 -5.10 15.35 15.78
N LEU A 188 -3.84 15.39 16.23
CA LEU A 188 -2.82 16.32 15.73
C LEU A 188 -1.77 15.65 14.87
N PHE A 189 -1.47 14.39 15.08
CA PHE A 189 -0.40 13.69 14.36
C PHE A 189 -0.59 12.17 14.38
N GLU A 190 0.08 11.54 13.44
CA GLU A 190 0.28 10.08 13.34
C GLU A 190 1.78 9.78 13.42
N ILE A 191 2.16 8.73 14.13
CA ILE A 191 3.52 8.20 14.16
C ILE A 191 3.48 6.68 14.13
N GLY A 192 4.30 6.08 13.29
CA GLY A 192 4.29 4.62 13.16
C GLY A 192 5.50 4.09 12.40
N TYR A 193 5.46 2.81 12.20
CA TYR A 193 6.37 2.07 11.33
C TYR A 193 5.59 1.59 10.11
N ARG A 194 6.22 1.67 8.92
CA ARG A 194 5.72 1.09 7.68
C ARG A 194 6.79 0.20 7.03
N TYR A 195 6.40 -1.00 6.69
CA TYR A 195 7.08 -1.84 5.74
C TYR A 195 6.43 -1.66 4.37
N LEU A 196 7.26 -1.40 3.37
CA LEU A 196 6.84 -1.19 1.98
C LEU A 196 7.55 -2.20 1.10
N HIS A 197 6.80 -2.99 0.35
CA HIS A 197 7.32 -3.90 -0.66
C HIS A 197 6.90 -3.45 -2.05
N ILE A 198 7.81 -3.42 -3.01
CA ILE A 198 7.53 -3.06 -4.40
C ILE A 198 8.03 -4.17 -5.32
N SER A 199 7.15 -4.67 -6.19
CA SER A 199 7.48 -5.68 -7.20
C SER A 199 6.49 -5.61 -8.36
N ASN A 200 6.83 -6.20 -9.50
CA ASN A 200 5.93 -6.24 -10.65
C ASN A 200 4.88 -7.36 -10.58
N ALA A 201 4.74 -8.03 -9.42
CA ALA A 201 3.82 -9.14 -9.18
C ALA A 201 3.95 -10.30 -10.19
N GLY A 202 5.11 -10.49 -10.81
CA GLY A 202 5.37 -11.54 -11.79
C GLY A 202 4.83 -11.26 -13.19
N ILE A 203 4.48 -10.01 -13.52
CA ILE A 203 4.07 -9.62 -14.89
C ILE A 203 5.20 -9.92 -15.89
N GLU A 204 6.45 -9.66 -15.49
CA GLU A 204 7.63 -9.89 -16.34
C GLU A 204 8.82 -10.33 -15.47
N ALA A 205 9.64 -11.25 -15.99
CA ALA A 205 10.86 -11.72 -15.31
C ALA A 205 12.11 -10.98 -15.85
N PRO A 206 13.11 -10.71 -14.97
CA PRO A 206 13.14 -10.98 -13.52
C PRO A 206 12.22 -10.06 -12.72
N ASN A 207 11.73 -10.55 -11.56
CA ASN A 207 10.93 -9.77 -10.65
C ASN A 207 11.55 -9.75 -9.25
N PRO A 208 12.74 -9.14 -9.05
CA PRO A 208 13.27 -8.93 -7.73
C PRO A 208 12.45 -7.84 -7.04
N GLY A 209 11.92 -8.12 -5.83
CA GLY A 209 11.27 -7.12 -5.01
C GLY A 209 12.26 -6.08 -4.49
N THR A 210 11.76 -4.98 -3.96
CA THR A 210 12.53 -4.02 -3.16
C THR A 210 11.73 -3.67 -1.93
N ASP A 211 12.37 -3.74 -0.78
CA ASP A 211 11.77 -3.53 0.52
C ASP A 211 12.28 -2.24 1.14
N PHE A 212 11.40 -1.55 1.85
CA PHE A 212 11.76 -0.37 2.63
C PHE A 212 11.14 -0.45 4.02
N HIS A 213 11.95 -0.21 5.02
CA HIS A 213 11.56 -0.05 6.41
C HIS A 213 11.57 1.43 6.75
N THR A 214 10.44 1.98 7.15
CA THR A 214 10.31 3.44 7.34
C THR A 214 9.66 3.79 8.66
N LEU A 215 10.09 4.93 9.21
CA LEU A 215 9.33 5.69 10.19
C LEU A 215 8.26 6.48 9.43
N HIS A 216 7.01 6.34 9.84
CA HIS A 216 5.86 7.08 9.32
C HIS A 216 5.51 8.24 10.23
N LEU A 217 5.35 9.43 9.66
CA LEU A 217 4.89 10.64 10.34
C LEU A 217 3.76 11.24 9.52
N GLY A 218 2.61 11.52 10.14
CA GLY A 218 1.45 12.11 9.48
C GLY A 218 0.88 13.29 10.27
N VAL A 219 0.33 14.27 9.57
CA VAL A 219 -0.37 15.41 10.13
C VAL A 219 -1.70 15.55 9.41
N PRO A 220 -2.83 15.32 10.09
CA PRO A 220 -4.15 15.59 9.56
C PRO A 220 -4.42 17.10 9.49
N PHE A 221 -5.19 17.55 8.49
CA PHE A 221 -5.55 18.96 8.31
C PHE A 221 -6.89 19.12 7.55
#